data_7ec09e43d4fe8c526952ae8c433e2bdf
#
_entry.id   7ec09e43d4fe8c526952ae8c433e2bdf
#
_cell.length_a   1.000
_cell.length_b   1.000
_cell.length_c   1.000
_cell.angle_alpha   90.00
_cell.angle_beta   90.00
_cell.angle_gamma   90.00
#
_symmetry.space_group_name_H-M   'P 1'
#
loop_
_entity.id
_entity.type
_entity.pdbx_description
1 polymer ?
#
loop_
_entity_poly.entity_id
_entity_poly.type
_entity_poly.pdbx_seq_one_letter_code
_entity_poly.pdbx_strand_id
1 'polypeptide(L)'
;MSSFLPLFVPSQNNKNDHGMNRDCWTINPAATSPVHLEMYEFVGALMGFAFWSGSILDVKLTPFFYRQLLGEPLNLGDLKSIDEFAVQAIKDLSNAKKQYGKDIFIDSIQQPWVTRLSNGEEVELIEDGANKNVTYDEVEEYNWKSLEVWYKEGEKQMAAIRKGFEILFPTAVMGILTPSEVEYRVCGPSTIDIEVLKRIC
;
A
#
# COMPACT_ATOMS: atom_id res chain seq x y z
N MET A 1 21.40 2.36 5.02
CA MET A 1 20.17 3.00 4.49
C MET A 1 20.14 4.44 4.94
N SER A 2 19.99 5.37 4.03
CA SER A 2 20.03 6.79 4.33
C SER A 2 18.82 7.18 5.16
N SER A 3 19.03 7.61 6.41
CA SER A 3 18.00 8.17 7.30
C SER A 3 17.51 9.56 6.85
N PHE A 4 17.88 10.00 5.66
CA PHE A 4 17.68 11.39 5.22
C PHE A 4 16.37 11.67 4.48
N LEU A 5 15.63 10.65 4.04
CA LEU A 5 14.33 10.85 3.37
C LEU A 5 13.34 9.78 3.84
N PRO A 6 12.64 10.01 4.97
CA PRO A 6 11.70 9.03 5.52
C PRO A 6 10.35 9.03 4.77
N LEU A 7 10.35 9.29 3.45
CA LEU A 7 9.14 9.32 2.63
C LEU A 7 8.56 7.93 2.38
N PHE A 8 9.43 6.94 2.25
CA PHE A 8 9.05 5.56 1.97
C PHE A 8 9.61 4.62 3.02
N VAL A 9 8.86 3.59 3.34
CA VAL A 9 9.25 2.49 4.22
C VAL A 9 9.19 1.17 3.45
N PRO A 10 9.99 0.16 3.81
CA PRO A 10 9.81 -1.17 3.24
C PRO A 10 8.38 -1.65 3.47
N SER A 11 7.75 -2.27 2.45
CA SER A 11 6.44 -2.90 2.62
C SER A 11 6.49 -3.99 3.70
N GLN A 12 5.36 -4.44 4.23
CA GLN A 12 5.37 -5.52 5.22
C GLN A 12 5.88 -6.84 4.61
N ASN A 13 5.56 -7.09 3.32
CA ASN A 13 6.12 -8.24 2.61
C ASN A 13 7.64 -8.15 2.49
N ASN A 14 8.19 -6.95 2.29
CA ASN A 14 9.65 -6.71 2.28
C ASN A 14 10.26 -6.96 3.67
N LYS A 15 9.68 -6.37 4.73
CA LYS A 15 10.19 -6.51 6.10
C LYS A 15 10.20 -7.95 6.59
N ASN A 16 9.18 -8.73 6.20
CA ASN A 16 8.99 -10.10 6.66
C ASN A 16 9.59 -11.13 5.69
N ASP A 17 10.18 -10.71 4.57
CA ASP A 17 10.65 -11.59 3.48
C ASP A 17 9.59 -12.64 3.08
N HIS A 18 8.32 -12.20 3.01
CA HIS A 18 7.18 -13.08 2.75
C HIS A 18 6.23 -12.47 1.72
N GLY A 19 5.53 -13.32 0.97
CA GLY A 19 4.58 -12.88 -0.05
C GLY A 19 5.23 -12.40 -1.35
N MET A 20 4.52 -11.55 -2.08
CA MET A 20 4.97 -10.93 -3.33
C MET A 20 5.65 -9.59 -3.06
N ASN A 21 6.40 -9.07 -4.05
CA ASN A 21 7.01 -7.72 -4.01
C ASN A 21 7.87 -7.48 -2.75
N ARG A 22 8.68 -8.48 -2.40
CA ARG A 22 9.54 -8.47 -1.20
C ARG A 22 10.68 -7.46 -1.24
N ASP A 23 10.91 -6.82 -2.36
CA ASP A 23 11.91 -5.78 -2.56
C ASP A 23 11.28 -4.37 -2.71
N CYS A 24 9.95 -4.28 -2.58
CA CYS A 24 9.20 -3.06 -2.79
C CYS A 24 9.01 -2.23 -1.51
N TRP A 25 8.81 -0.94 -1.73
CA TRP A 25 8.58 0.06 -0.71
C TRP A 25 7.16 0.62 -0.81
N THR A 26 6.65 1.15 0.29
CA THR A 26 5.36 1.84 0.37
C THR A 26 5.51 3.21 1.02
N ILE A 27 4.48 4.03 0.94
CA ILE A 27 4.45 5.36 1.56
C ILE A 27 4.62 5.22 3.07
N ASN A 28 5.40 6.14 3.67
CA ASN A 28 5.49 6.26 5.12
C ASN A 28 4.29 7.05 5.66
N PRO A 29 3.36 6.44 6.41
CA PRO A 29 2.18 7.13 6.93
C PRO A 29 2.52 8.25 7.93
N ALA A 30 3.66 8.18 8.61
CA ALA A 30 4.10 9.20 9.56
C ALA A 30 4.67 10.47 8.88
N ALA A 31 5.00 10.42 7.58
CA ALA A 31 5.60 11.54 6.87
C ALA A 31 4.54 12.54 6.38
N THR A 32 3.91 13.28 7.30
CA THR A 32 2.77 14.18 7.03
C THR A 32 3.08 15.67 7.21
N SER A 33 4.31 16.04 7.60
CA SER A 33 4.66 17.46 7.76
C SER A 33 4.60 18.22 6.43
N PRO A 34 4.40 19.54 6.42
CA PRO A 34 4.37 20.33 5.19
C PRO A 34 5.58 20.09 4.28
N VAL A 35 6.77 19.98 4.86
CA VAL A 35 8.02 19.70 4.12
C VAL A 35 7.97 18.30 3.48
N HIS A 36 7.46 17.30 4.20
CA HIS A 36 7.31 15.96 3.62
C HIS A 36 6.31 15.96 2.46
N LEU A 37 5.20 16.70 2.57
CA LEU A 37 4.21 16.80 1.49
C LEU A 37 4.78 17.51 0.26
N GLU A 38 5.58 18.56 0.43
CA GLU A 38 6.31 19.20 -0.67
C GLU A 38 7.31 18.23 -1.35
N MET A 39 7.99 17.41 -0.56
CA MET A 39 8.89 16.38 -1.09
C MET A 39 8.12 15.30 -1.87
N TYR A 40 6.94 14.88 -1.40
CA TYR A 40 6.08 13.96 -2.16
C TYR A 40 5.55 14.58 -3.45
N GLU A 41 5.19 15.85 -3.43
CA GLU A 41 4.81 16.58 -4.66
C GLU A 41 5.97 16.60 -5.66
N PHE A 42 7.19 16.85 -5.20
CA PHE A 42 8.39 16.77 -6.04
C PHE A 42 8.61 15.35 -6.61
N VAL A 43 8.42 14.28 -5.79
CA VAL A 43 8.49 12.90 -6.27
C VAL A 43 7.47 12.66 -7.39
N GLY A 44 6.25 13.15 -7.23
CA GLY A 44 5.21 13.06 -8.27
C GLY A 44 5.61 13.76 -9.56
N ALA A 45 6.15 14.98 -9.47
CA ALA A 45 6.64 15.72 -10.63
C ALA A 45 7.81 14.99 -11.33
N LEU A 46 8.72 14.40 -10.56
CA LEU A 46 9.82 13.60 -11.09
C LEU A 46 9.33 12.34 -11.80
N MET A 47 8.33 11.65 -11.25
CA MET A 47 7.69 10.49 -11.91
C MET A 47 6.99 10.89 -13.21
N GLY A 48 6.28 12.03 -13.22
CA GLY A 48 5.67 12.58 -14.42
C GLY A 48 6.72 12.92 -15.49
N PHE A 49 7.82 13.52 -15.10
CA PHE A 49 8.95 13.81 -16.00
C PHE A 49 9.57 12.53 -16.57
N ALA A 50 9.82 11.53 -15.72
CA ALA A 50 10.35 10.24 -16.16
C ALA A 50 9.42 9.56 -17.18
N PHE A 51 8.12 9.52 -16.89
CA PHE A 51 7.11 9.00 -17.80
C PHE A 51 7.14 9.70 -19.18
N TRP A 52 7.22 11.05 -19.16
CA TRP A 52 7.18 11.83 -20.40
C TRP A 52 8.47 11.76 -21.20
N SER A 53 9.62 11.81 -20.53
CA SER A 53 10.94 11.81 -21.17
C SER A 53 11.43 10.42 -21.57
N GLY A 54 10.79 9.35 -21.06
CA GLY A 54 11.29 7.98 -21.19
C GLY A 54 12.52 7.67 -20.33
N SER A 55 12.82 8.55 -19.34
CA SER A 55 13.86 8.29 -18.35
C SER A 55 13.38 7.27 -17.35
N ILE A 56 14.27 6.40 -16.88
CA ILE A 56 13.92 5.35 -15.91
C ILE A 56 14.35 5.80 -14.51
N LEU A 57 13.44 5.68 -13.55
CA LEU A 57 13.72 5.85 -12.13
C LEU A 57 13.86 4.47 -11.49
N ASP A 58 14.97 4.22 -10.83
CA ASP A 58 15.15 2.97 -10.05
C ASP A 58 14.42 3.08 -8.70
N VAL A 59 13.08 3.05 -8.78
CA VAL A 59 12.20 3.05 -7.61
C VAL A 59 11.36 1.77 -7.63
N LYS A 60 11.40 1.03 -6.52
CA LYS A 60 10.67 -0.23 -6.38
C LYS A 60 9.44 0.01 -5.51
N LEU A 61 8.37 0.49 -6.16
CA LEU A 61 7.09 0.71 -5.52
C LEU A 61 6.12 -0.43 -5.85
N THR A 62 5.15 -0.64 -4.99
CA THR A 62 4.19 -1.73 -5.17
C THR A 62 3.12 -1.41 -6.21
N PRO A 63 2.47 -2.41 -6.84
CA PRO A 63 1.31 -2.19 -7.70
C PRO A 63 0.19 -1.41 -7.01
N PHE A 64 0.02 -1.61 -5.69
CA PHE A 64 -0.90 -0.84 -4.85
C PHE A 64 -0.68 0.67 -4.96
N PHE A 65 0.59 1.12 -4.95
CA PHE A 65 0.95 2.53 -5.09
C PHE A 65 0.46 3.11 -6.43
N TYR A 66 0.68 2.42 -7.54
CA TYR A 66 0.29 2.91 -8.87
C TYR A 66 -1.23 2.94 -9.04
N ARG A 67 -1.96 2.01 -8.44
CA ARG A 67 -3.44 2.06 -8.41
C ARG A 67 -3.93 3.25 -7.61
N GLN A 68 -3.34 3.52 -6.44
CA GLN A 68 -3.64 4.72 -5.66
C GLN A 68 -3.32 5.99 -6.45
N LEU A 69 -2.18 6.05 -7.14
CA LEU A 69 -1.77 7.20 -7.96
C LEU A 69 -2.82 7.53 -9.02
N LEU A 70 -3.36 6.53 -9.70
CA LEU A 70 -4.39 6.71 -10.73
C LEU A 70 -5.81 6.86 -10.17
N GLY A 71 -6.01 6.68 -8.87
CA GLY A 71 -7.32 6.76 -8.24
C GLY A 71 -8.23 5.57 -8.53
N GLU A 72 -7.64 4.41 -8.89
CA GLU A 72 -8.41 3.19 -9.09
C GLU A 72 -8.90 2.60 -7.76
N PRO A 73 -10.06 1.92 -7.78
CA PRO A 73 -10.55 1.23 -6.58
C PRO A 73 -9.59 0.12 -6.17
N LEU A 74 -9.28 0.08 -4.87
CA LEU A 74 -8.40 -0.92 -4.28
C LEU A 74 -9.18 -2.16 -3.87
N ASN A 75 -8.49 -3.30 -3.85
CA ASN A 75 -9.04 -4.58 -3.46
C ASN A 75 -8.07 -5.39 -2.57
N LEU A 76 -8.52 -6.52 -2.04
CA LEU A 76 -7.69 -7.39 -1.18
C LEU A 76 -6.44 -7.93 -1.89
N GLY A 77 -6.46 -8.08 -3.21
CA GLY A 77 -5.29 -8.51 -3.98
C GLY A 77 -4.21 -7.43 -3.99
N ASP A 78 -4.61 -6.17 -4.07
CA ASP A 78 -3.70 -5.03 -4.00
C ASP A 78 -3.06 -4.93 -2.61
N LEU A 79 -3.86 -5.08 -1.54
CA LEU A 79 -3.36 -5.12 -0.17
C LEU A 79 -2.40 -6.30 0.04
N LYS A 80 -2.73 -7.49 -0.49
CA LYS A 80 -1.85 -8.65 -0.43
C LYS A 80 -0.47 -8.39 -1.07
N SER A 81 -0.41 -7.49 -2.05
CA SER A 81 0.85 -7.13 -2.71
C SER A 81 1.82 -6.37 -1.80
N ILE A 82 1.34 -5.80 -0.68
CA ILE A 82 2.14 -5.05 0.30
C ILE A 82 2.18 -5.70 1.69
N ASP A 83 1.09 -6.39 2.09
CA ASP A 83 0.97 -7.06 3.40
C ASP A 83 0.11 -8.32 3.29
N GLU A 84 0.77 -9.46 3.07
CA GLU A 84 0.09 -10.74 2.99
C GLU A 84 -0.43 -11.20 4.36
N PHE A 85 0.27 -10.85 5.44
CA PHE A 85 -0.15 -11.22 6.80
C PHE A 85 -1.43 -10.50 7.22
N ALA A 86 -1.58 -9.21 6.87
CA ALA A 86 -2.80 -8.47 7.13
C ALA A 86 -4.02 -9.10 6.44
N VAL A 87 -3.87 -9.48 5.17
CA VAL A 87 -4.93 -10.18 4.42
C VAL A 87 -5.22 -11.55 5.01
N GLN A 88 -4.18 -12.27 5.46
CA GLN A 88 -4.36 -13.58 6.07
C GLN A 88 -5.07 -13.46 7.42
N ALA A 89 -4.73 -12.47 8.25
CA ALA A 89 -5.39 -12.23 9.54
C ALA A 89 -6.90 -11.98 9.39
N ILE A 90 -7.32 -11.17 8.40
CA ILE A 90 -8.74 -10.95 8.07
C ILE A 90 -9.43 -12.27 7.69
N LYS A 91 -8.78 -13.08 6.88
CA LYS A 91 -9.32 -14.37 6.45
C LYS A 91 -9.43 -15.36 7.61
N ASP A 92 -8.40 -15.41 8.46
CA ASP A 92 -8.37 -16.31 9.59
C ASP A 92 -9.45 -15.96 10.63
N LEU A 93 -9.65 -14.67 10.89
CA LEU A 93 -10.73 -14.21 11.77
C LEU A 93 -12.11 -14.53 11.20
N SER A 94 -12.29 -14.33 9.89
CA SER A 94 -13.55 -14.70 9.20
C SER A 94 -13.78 -16.22 9.17
N ASN A 95 -12.72 -17.01 9.03
CA ASN A 95 -12.79 -18.48 9.08
C ASN A 95 -13.07 -18.98 10.48
N ALA A 96 -12.43 -18.38 11.50
CA ALA A 96 -12.71 -18.71 12.92
C ALA A 96 -14.19 -18.48 13.25
N LYS A 97 -14.77 -17.37 12.77
CA LYS A 97 -16.21 -17.11 12.90
C LYS A 97 -17.07 -18.20 12.28
N LYS A 98 -16.69 -18.71 11.10
CA LYS A 98 -17.44 -19.77 10.41
C LYS A 98 -17.28 -21.16 11.07
N GLN A 99 -16.09 -21.39 11.65
CA GLN A 99 -15.72 -22.71 12.20
C GLN A 99 -16.19 -22.87 13.64
N TYR A 100 -16.16 -21.81 14.44
CA TYR A 100 -16.49 -21.86 15.86
C TYR A 100 -17.87 -21.26 16.12
N GLY A 101 -18.59 -21.84 17.09
CA GLY A 101 -19.78 -21.22 17.63
C GLY A 101 -19.44 -19.97 18.47
N LYS A 102 -20.46 -19.15 18.75
CA LYS A 102 -20.29 -17.87 19.46
C LYS A 102 -19.56 -17.99 20.79
N ASP A 103 -19.88 -19.04 21.56
CA ASP A 103 -19.28 -19.25 22.90
C ASP A 103 -17.78 -19.59 22.78
N ILE A 104 -17.42 -20.49 21.84
CA ILE A 104 -16.02 -20.88 21.64
C ILE A 104 -15.19 -19.72 21.05
N PHE A 105 -15.81 -18.91 20.18
CA PHE A 105 -15.14 -17.76 19.59
C PHE A 105 -14.68 -16.75 20.63
N ILE A 106 -15.55 -16.41 21.59
CA ILE A 106 -15.27 -15.45 22.67
C ILE A 106 -14.09 -15.91 23.54
N ASP A 107 -14.03 -17.23 23.85
CA ASP A 107 -12.99 -17.79 24.70
C ASP A 107 -11.64 -17.95 23.95
N SER A 108 -11.69 -18.16 22.64
CA SER A 108 -10.50 -18.53 21.86
C SER A 108 -9.86 -17.34 21.11
N ILE A 109 -10.64 -16.33 20.75
CA ILE A 109 -10.19 -15.20 19.95
C ILE A 109 -10.13 -13.94 20.80
N GLN A 110 -8.91 -13.50 21.08
CA GLN A 110 -8.64 -12.24 21.83
C GLN A 110 -8.06 -11.20 20.88
N GLN A 111 -8.86 -10.76 19.90
CA GLN A 111 -8.47 -9.73 18.95
C GLN A 111 -8.96 -8.37 19.44
N PRO A 112 -8.07 -7.45 19.85
CA PRO A 112 -8.48 -6.09 20.22
C PRO A 112 -8.88 -5.30 18.97
N TRP A 113 -9.65 -4.22 19.16
CA TRP A 113 -10.06 -3.32 18.07
C TRP A 113 -8.94 -2.37 17.65
N VAL A 114 -7.78 -2.97 17.32
CA VAL A 114 -6.62 -2.24 16.79
C VAL A 114 -6.17 -2.87 15.48
N THR A 115 -5.54 -2.05 14.64
CA THR A 115 -4.83 -2.51 13.46
C THR A 115 -3.45 -1.86 13.40
N ARG A 116 -2.58 -2.36 12.53
CA ARG A 116 -1.21 -1.89 12.43
C ARG A 116 -0.94 -1.30 11.05
N LEU A 117 -0.34 -0.10 11.03
CA LEU A 117 0.08 0.60 9.82
C LEU A 117 1.39 0.05 9.24
N SER A 118 1.71 0.43 8.01
CA SER A 118 2.95 0.04 7.31
C SER A 118 4.23 0.44 8.04
N ASN A 119 4.20 1.49 8.86
CA ASN A 119 5.34 1.88 9.71
C ASN A 119 5.45 1.08 11.01
N GLY A 120 4.45 0.24 11.33
CA GLY A 120 4.36 -0.56 12.55
C GLY A 120 3.60 0.10 13.68
N GLU A 121 3.08 1.32 13.50
CA GLU A 121 2.25 2.01 14.47
C GLU A 121 0.88 1.32 14.60
N GLU A 122 0.39 1.18 15.83
CA GLU A 122 -0.95 0.65 16.09
C GLU A 122 -1.98 1.77 16.13
N VAL A 123 -3.12 1.53 15.49
CA VAL A 123 -4.24 2.47 15.40
C VAL A 123 -5.49 1.80 15.95
N GLU A 124 -6.18 2.48 16.87
CA GLU A 124 -7.47 2.05 17.36
C GLU A 124 -8.57 2.29 16.32
N LEU A 125 -9.36 1.25 16.06
CA LEU A 125 -10.46 1.29 15.10
C LEU A 125 -11.76 1.87 15.66
N ILE A 126 -11.85 1.85 17.00
CA ILE A 126 -12.96 2.44 17.78
C ILE A 126 -12.38 3.08 19.03
N GLU A 127 -13.16 3.91 19.71
CA GLU A 127 -12.79 4.52 20.97
C GLU A 127 -12.50 3.45 22.05
N ASP A 128 -11.33 3.55 22.69
CA ASP A 128 -10.81 2.56 23.67
C ASP A 128 -10.70 1.14 23.07
N GLY A 129 -10.34 1.05 21.80
CA GLY A 129 -10.29 -0.18 21.05
C GLY A 129 -9.20 -1.14 21.51
N ALA A 130 -8.10 -0.63 22.06
CA ALA A 130 -7.02 -1.46 22.60
C ALA A 130 -7.48 -2.32 23.80
N ASN A 131 -8.49 -1.87 24.54
CA ASN A 131 -9.04 -2.55 25.71
C ASN A 131 -10.31 -3.36 25.43
N LYS A 132 -10.79 -3.37 24.19
CA LYS A 132 -12.01 -4.07 23.77
C LYS A 132 -11.68 -5.16 22.76
N ASN A 133 -12.13 -6.38 23.02
CA ASN A 133 -12.00 -7.47 22.07
C ASN A 133 -13.18 -7.49 21.08
N VAL A 134 -12.87 -7.86 19.84
CA VAL A 134 -13.84 -8.08 18.79
C VAL A 134 -14.72 -9.28 19.13
N THR A 135 -16.02 -9.07 19.18
CA THR A 135 -16.99 -10.14 19.41
C THR A 135 -17.34 -10.88 18.12
N TYR A 136 -17.96 -12.05 18.25
CA TYR A 136 -18.39 -12.87 17.12
C TYR A 136 -19.25 -12.10 16.10
N ASP A 137 -20.15 -11.24 16.57
CA ASP A 137 -21.07 -10.49 15.71
C ASP A 137 -20.37 -9.31 15.01
N GLU A 138 -19.25 -8.85 15.55
CA GLU A 138 -18.51 -7.66 15.10
C GLU A 138 -17.36 -7.95 14.13
N VAL A 139 -17.07 -9.22 13.82
CA VAL A 139 -15.95 -9.61 12.96
C VAL A 139 -15.96 -8.89 11.61
N GLU A 140 -17.13 -8.79 10.96
CA GLU A 140 -17.25 -8.13 9.66
C GLU A 140 -16.98 -6.63 9.76
N GLU A 141 -17.45 -5.99 10.84
CA GLU A 141 -17.22 -4.57 11.09
C GLU A 141 -15.73 -4.30 11.35
N TYR A 142 -15.08 -5.12 12.17
CA TYR A 142 -13.64 -5.06 12.41
C TYR A 142 -12.85 -5.17 11.10
N ASN A 143 -13.15 -6.20 10.30
CA ASN A 143 -12.49 -6.42 9.02
C ASN A 143 -12.66 -5.22 8.08
N TRP A 144 -13.87 -4.68 8.01
CA TRP A 144 -14.16 -3.53 7.17
C TRP A 144 -13.40 -2.28 7.62
N LYS A 145 -13.40 -1.98 8.92
CA LYS A 145 -12.65 -0.84 9.49
C LYS A 145 -11.15 -0.98 9.29
N SER A 146 -10.60 -2.18 9.46
CA SER A 146 -9.18 -2.46 9.20
C SER A 146 -8.81 -2.19 7.73
N LEU A 147 -9.63 -2.67 6.79
CA LEU A 147 -9.45 -2.42 5.37
C LEU A 147 -9.55 -0.94 5.04
N GLU A 148 -10.49 -0.21 5.63
CA GLU A 148 -10.65 1.22 5.42
C GLU A 148 -9.39 1.99 5.84
N VAL A 149 -8.82 1.66 7.01
CA VAL A 149 -7.58 2.25 7.50
C VAL A 149 -6.43 1.97 6.53
N TRP A 150 -6.23 0.74 6.10
CA TRP A 150 -5.14 0.38 5.18
C TRP A 150 -5.29 1.00 3.79
N TYR A 151 -6.51 1.09 3.26
CA TYR A 151 -6.73 1.72 1.95
C TYR A 151 -6.55 3.23 1.99
N LYS A 152 -6.82 3.88 3.13
CA LYS A 152 -6.63 5.31 3.34
C LYS A 152 -5.24 5.67 3.87
N GLU A 153 -4.44 4.67 4.23
CA GLU A 153 -3.09 4.89 4.68
C GLU A 153 -2.28 5.62 3.59
N GLY A 154 -1.66 6.75 3.96
CA GLY A 154 -0.89 7.54 3.00
C GLY A 154 -1.73 8.40 2.04
N GLU A 155 -3.02 8.58 2.25
CA GLU A 155 -3.90 9.37 1.36
C GLU A 155 -3.40 10.80 1.15
N LYS A 156 -2.95 11.48 2.21
CA LYS A 156 -2.40 12.85 2.13
C LYS A 156 -1.12 12.91 1.30
N GLN A 157 -0.24 11.95 1.50
CA GLN A 157 1.02 11.82 0.79
C GLN A 157 0.77 11.49 -0.69
N MET A 158 -0.17 10.57 -0.95
CA MET A 158 -0.56 10.20 -2.31
C MET A 158 -1.22 11.38 -3.04
N ALA A 159 -2.04 12.18 -2.35
CA ALA A 159 -2.60 13.40 -2.92
C ALA A 159 -1.49 14.40 -3.33
N ALA A 160 -0.44 14.53 -2.53
CA ALA A 160 0.71 15.38 -2.86
C ALA A 160 1.48 14.82 -4.07
N ILE A 161 1.74 13.50 -4.12
CA ILE A 161 2.38 12.83 -5.27
C ILE A 161 1.56 13.06 -6.54
N ARG A 162 0.23 12.85 -6.45
CA ARG A 162 -0.68 13.05 -7.58
C ARG A 162 -0.64 14.49 -8.08
N LYS A 163 -0.68 15.47 -7.20
CA LYS A 163 -0.56 16.89 -7.53
C LYS A 163 0.72 17.18 -8.32
N GLY A 164 1.84 16.61 -7.91
CA GLY A 164 3.10 16.74 -8.64
C GLY A 164 3.07 16.06 -10.02
N PHE A 165 2.51 14.85 -10.10
CA PHE A 165 2.38 14.11 -11.36
C PHE A 165 1.46 14.84 -12.35
N GLU A 166 0.39 15.48 -11.87
CA GLU A 166 -0.57 16.26 -12.65
C GLU A 166 0.03 17.48 -13.34
N ILE A 167 1.19 17.97 -12.92
CA ILE A 167 1.91 19.06 -13.60
C ILE A 167 2.16 18.71 -15.07
N LEU A 168 2.47 17.44 -15.37
CA LEU A 168 2.76 16.96 -16.73
C LEU A 168 1.63 16.11 -17.30
N PHE A 169 0.83 15.48 -16.46
CA PHE A 169 -0.27 14.59 -16.83
C PHE A 169 -1.58 15.03 -16.17
N PRO A 170 -2.37 15.91 -16.80
CA PRO A 170 -3.68 16.31 -16.29
C PRO A 170 -4.57 15.10 -15.98
N THR A 171 -5.43 15.20 -14.96
CA THR A 171 -6.31 14.13 -14.47
C THR A 171 -7.09 13.43 -15.59
N ALA A 172 -7.51 14.17 -16.63
CA ALA A 172 -8.20 13.60 -17.79
C ALA A 172 -7.34 12.58 -18.57
N VAL A 173 -6.02 12.77 -18.60
CA VAL A 173 -5.07 11.85 -19.23
C VAL A 173 -4.76 10.67 -18.32
N MET A 174 -4.68 10.90 -17.01
CA MET A 174 -4.46 9.82 -16.04
C MET A 174 -5.54 8.75 -16.12
N GLY A 175 -6.78 9.13 -16.40
CA GLY A 175 -7.91 8.19 -16.52
C GLY A 175 -7.84 7.20 -17.68
N ILE A 176 -6.92 7.37 -18.63
CA ILE A 176 -6.67 6.43 -19.74
C ILE A 176 -5.43 5.55 -19.54
N LEU A 177 -4.65 5.83 -18.49
CA LEU A 177 -3.45 5.06 -18.16
C LEU A 177 -3.81 3.89 -17.24
N THR A 178 -3.14 2.77 -17.43
CA THR A 178 -3.20 1.65 -16.49
C THR A 178 -2.05 1.74 -15.48
N PRO A 179 -2.22 1.20 -14.26
CA PRO A 179 -1.15 1.14 -13.25
C PRO A 179 0.14 0.52 -13.78
N SER A 180 0.02 -0.57 -14.54
CA SER A 180 1.17 -1.27 -15.13
C SER A 180 1.88 -0.45 -16.22
N GLU A 181 1.16 0.36 -16.98
CA GLU A 181 1.77 1.27 -17.97
C GLU A 181 2.56 2.37 -17.27
N VAL A 182 2.02 2.94 -16.18
CA VAL A 182 2.74 3.96 -15.40
C VAL A 182 3.99 3.36 -14.78
N GLU A 183 3.87 2.20 -14.14
CA GLU A 183 5.01 1.47 -13.59
C GLU A 183 6.09 1.21 -14.65
N TYR A 184 5.70 0.61 -15.77
CA TYR A 184 6.63 0.32 -16.86
C TYR A 184 7.32 1.56 -17.43
N ARG A 185 6.58 2.65 -17.59
CA ARG A 185 7.13 3.91 -18.13
C ARG A 185 8.04 4.63 -17.17
N VAL A 186 7.75 4.53 -15.86
CA VAL A 186 8.53 5.19 -14.81
C VAL A 186 9.74 4.35 -14.40
N CYS A 187 9.58 3.05 -14.25
CA CYS A 187 10.59 2.15 -13.67
C CYS A 187 11.27 1.24 -14.70
N GLY A 188 10.76 1.20 -15.94
CA GLY A 188 11.22 0.23 -16.94
C GLY A 188 10.62 -1.17 -16.71
N PRO A 189 11.05 -2.15 -17.52
CA PRO A 189 10.58 -3.52 -17.41
C PRO A 189 11.05 -4.16 -16.10
N SER A 190 10.13 -4.79 -15.37
CA SER A 190 10.43 -5.53 -14.13
C SER A 190 11.24 -6.80 -14.37
N THR A 191 11.21 -7.33 -15.60
CA THR A 191 11.96 -8.51 -16.02
C THR A 191 12.73 -8.21 -17.30
N ILE A 192 14.01 -8.58 -17.31
CA ILE A 192 14.84 -8.49 -18.52
C ILE A 192 14.64 -9.78 -19.32
N ASP A 193 14.13 -9.64 -20.55
CA ASP A 193 14.08 -10.76 -21.48
C ASP A 193 15.49 -11.06 -22.00
N ILE A 194 16.07 -12.14 -21.49
CA ILE A 194 17.44 -12.57 -21.81
C ILE A 194 17.57 -12.91 -23.30
N GLU A 195 16.50 -13.41 -23.95
CA GLU A 195 16.53 -13.74 -25.39
C GLU A 195 16.54 -12.48 -26.26
N VAL A 196 15.81 -11.43 -25.84
CA VAL A 196 15.87 -10.12 -26.49
C VAL A 196 17.27 -9.51 -26.28
N LEU A 197 17.82 -9.58 -25.05
CA LEU A 197 19.15 -9.05 -24.77
C LEU A 197 20.23 -9.73 -25.64
N LYS A 198 20.19 -11.05 -25.78
CA LYS A 198 21.12 -11.82 -26.64
C LYS A 198 21.05 -11.46 -28.12
N ARG A 199 19.91 -10.93 -28.59
CA ARG A 199 19.75 -10.51 -30.01
C ARG A 199 20.28 -9.10 -30.28
N ILE A 200 20.45 -8.29 -29.24
CA ILE A 200 20.89 -6.90 -29.34
C ILE A 200 22.39 -6.77 -29.11
N CYS A 201 23.02 -7.73 -28.42
CA CYS A 201 24.46 -7.84 -28.23
C CYS A 201 25.10 -8.75 -29.26
#